data_ade04cd016974f5508b5cc7d4a1d1718
#
_entry.id   ade04cd016974f5508b5cc7d4a1d1718
#
_cell.length_a   1.000
_cell.length_b   1.000
_cell.length_c   1.000
_cell.angle_alpha   90.00
_cell.angle_beta   90.00
_cell.angle_gamma   90.00
#
_symmetry.space_group_name_H-M   'P 1'
#
loop_
_entity.id
_entity.type
_entity.pdbx_description
1 polymer ?
#
loop_
_entity_poly.entity_id
_entity_poly.type
_entity_poly.pdbx_seq_one_letter_code
_entity_poly.pdbx_strand_id
1 'polypeptide(L)' 'MSEVVTTIEEQFAAWKIEDAKFINGNSAAGTRARKALGEMTKAIKARRNEMTAEKNARKAAKN' A
#
# COMPACT_ATOMS: atom_id res chain seq x y z
N MET A 1 -6.75 0.46 14.35
CA MET A 1 -6.04 0.04 13.13
C MET A 1 -5.76 1.27 12.28
N SER A 2 -4.58 1.33 11.68
CA SER A 2 -4.19 2.50 10.87
C SER A 2 -4.96 2.53 9.54
N GLU A 3 -5.41 3.71 9.15
CA GLU A 3 -6.01 3.92 7.82
C GLU A 3 -5.01 3.60 6.70
N VAL A 4 -3.72 3.76 6.98
CA VAL A 4 -2.66 3.42 6.03
C VAL A 4 -2.67 1.93 5.74
N VAL A 5 -2.84 1.10 6.76
CA VAL A 5 -2.90 -0.36 6.59
C VAL A 5 -4.10 -0.73 5.72
N THR A 6 -5.26 -0.11 5.98
CA THR A 6 -6.46 -0.33 5.18
C THR A 6 -6.21 0.03 3.71
N THR A 7 -5.55 1.17 3.48
CA THR A 7 -5.22 1.61 2.12
C THR A 7 -4.32 0.60 1.42
N ILE A 8 -3.31 0.07 2.10
CA ILE A 8 -2.42 -0.95 1.53
C ILE A 8 -3.23 -2.17 1.10
N GLU A 9 -4.11 -2.65 1.98
CA GLU A 9 -4.94 -3.82 1.70
C GLU A 9 -5.88 -3.59 0.53
N GLU A 10 -6.53 -2.42 0.49
CA GLU A 10 -7.45 -2.07 -0.58
C GLU A 10 -6.75 -1.93 -1.92
N GLN A 11 -5.60 -1.27 -1.95
CA GLN A 11 -4.85 -1.10 -3.19
C GLN A 11 -4.26 -2.41 -3.67
N PHE A 12 -3.84 -3.27 -2.76
CA PHE A 12 -3.36 -4.60 -3.11
C PHE A 12 -4.46 -5.42 -3.79
N ALA A 13 -5.68 -5.40 -3.23
CA ALA A 13 -6.82 -6.11 -3.80
C ALA A 13 -7.18 -5.55 -5.19
N ALA A 14 -7.19 -4.22 -5.32
CA ALA A 14 -7.48 -3.56 -6.60
C ALA A 14 -6.42 -3.92 -7.64
N TRP A 15 -5.16 -3.89 -7.25
CA TRP A 15 -4.06 -4.24 -8.15
C TRP A 15 -4.19 -5.68 -8.66
N LYS A 16 -4.49 -6.63 -7.78
CA LYS A 16 -4.61 -8.04 -8.17
C LYS A 16 -5.65 -8.24 -9.26
N ILE A 17 -6.79 -7.57 -9.14
CA ILE A 17 -7.88 -7.67 -10.11
C ILE A 17 -7.44 -7.09 -11.46
N GLU A 18 -6.86 -5.90 -11.44
CA GLU A 18 -6.47 -5.21 -12.67
C GLU A 18 -5.27 -5.88 -13.35
N ASP A 19 -4.34 -6.40 -12.55
CA ASP A 19 -3.17 -7.09 -13.09
C ASP A 19 -3.60 -8.37 -13.82
N ALA A 20 -4.56 -9.10 -13.29
CA ALA A 20 -5.10 -10.29 -13.95
C ALA A 20 -5.73 -9.95 -15.30
N LYS A 21 -6.47 -8.84 -15.37
CA LYS A 21 -7.05 -8.36 -16.63
C LYS A 21 -5.97 -7.95 -17.63
N PHE A 22 -4.92 -7.30 -17.13
CA PHE A 22 -3.81 -6.88 -17.97
C PHE A 22 -3.09 -8.08 -18.59
N ILE A 23 -2.83 -9.11 -17.79
CA ILE A 23 -2.20 -10.34 -18.26
C ILE A 23 -3.03 -10.98 -19.38
N ASN A 24 -4.36 -10.88 -19.28
CA ASN A 24 -5.28 -11.42 -20.27
C ASN A 24 -5.48 -10.52 -21.51
N GLY A 25 -4.68 -9.46 -21.64
CA GLY A 25 -4.67 -8.63 -22.83
C GLY A 25 -5.40 -7.29 -22.72
N ASN A 26 -5.89 -6.92 -21.55
CA ASN A 26 -6.58 -5.64 -21.36
C ASN A 26 -5.57 -4.54 -21.00
N SER A 27 -5.17 -3.74 -22.00
CA SER A 27 -4.19 -2.68 -21.81
C SER A 27 -4.65 -1.58 -20.87
N ALA A 28 -5.94 -1.25 -20.86
CA ALA A 28 -6.49 -0.24 -19.95
C ALA A 28 -6.36 -0.70 -18.50
N ALA A 29 -6.48 -2.00 -18.27
CA ALA A 29 -6.28 -2.55 -16.91
C ALA A 29 -4.84 -2.37 -16.44
N GLY A 30 -3.88 -2.38 -17.37
CA GLY A 30 -2.48 -2.09 -17.02
C GLY A 30 -2.29 -0.70 -16.43
N THR A 31 -2.97 0.30 -16.99
CA THR A 31 -2.93 1.66 -16.44
C THR A 31 -3.51 1.70 -15.04
N ARG A 32 -4.64 1.02 -14.82
CA ARG A 32 -5.27 0.97 -13.50
C ARG A 32 -4.42 0.20 -12.49
N ALA A 33 -3.77 -0.90 -12.94
CA ALA A 33 -2.87 -1.67 -12.09
C ALA A 33 -1.68 -0.82 -11.65
N ARG A 34 -1.08 -0.06 -12.57
CA ARG A 34 0.03 0.84 -12.24
C ARG A 34 -0.38 1.91 -11.24
N LYS A 35 -1.59 2.45 -11.38
CA LYS A 35 -2.10 3.46 -10.45
C LYS A 35 -2.22 2.85 -9.04
N ALA A 36 -2.76 1.63 -8.95
CA ALA A 36 -2.89 0.95 -7.67
C ALA A 36 -1.52 0.70 -7.03
N LEU A 37 -0.53 0.30 -7.83
CA LEU A 37 0.84 0.11 -7.33
C LEU A 37 1.44 1.42 -6.82
N GLY A 38 1.18 2.54 -7.52
CA GLY A 38 1.65 3.85 -7.10
C GLY A 38 1.03 4.29 -5.77
N GLU A 39 -0.27 4.09 -5.61
CA GLU A 39 -0.96 4.40 -4.36
C GLU A 39 -0.47 3.51 -3.22
N MET A 40 -0.22 2.22 -3.52
CA MET A 40 0.32 1.28 -2.55
C MET A 40 1.72 1.71 -2.11
N THR A 41 2.56 2.16 -3.03
CA THR A 41 3.90 2.63 -2.72
C THR A 41 3.87 3.78 -1.72
N LYS A 42 2.97 4.74 -1.92
CA LYS A 42 2.80 5.87 -0.99
C LYS A 42 2.36 5.38 0.38
N ALA A 43 1.40 4.47 0.41
CA ALA A 43 0.88 3.93 1.67
C ALA A 43 1.94 3.10 2.40
N ILE A 44 2.73 2.32 1.67
CA ILE A 44 3.82 1.54 2.25
C ILE A 44 4.84 2.46 2.91
N LYS A 45 5.21 3.54 2.24
CA LYS A 45 6.15 4.51 2.79
C LYS A 45 5.59 5.15 4.06
N ALA A 46 4.31 5.54 4.04
CA ALA A 46 3.65 6.09 5.21
C ALA A 46 3.64 5.09 6.37
N ARG A 47 3.39 3.80 6.09
CA ARG A 47 3.39 2.77 7.13
C ARG A 47 4.77 2.59 7.75
N ARG A 48 5.81 2.62 6.92
CA ARG A 48 7.19 2.55 7.42
C ARG A 48 7.48 3.70 8.38
N ASN A 49 7.02 4.89 8.06
CA ASN A 49 7.18 6.06 8.92
C ASN A 49 6.40 5.90 10.23
N GLU A 50 5.20 5.35 10.17
CA GLU A 50 4.40 5.05 11.37
C GLU A 50 5.14 4.07 12.28
N MET A 51 5.74 3.03 11.71
CA MET A 51 6.47 2.05 12.48
C MET A 51 7.70 2.65 13.16
N THR A 52 8.41 3.52 12.45
CA THR A 52 9.56 4.21 13.01
C THR A 52 9.14 5.10 14.18
N ALA A 53 8.06 5.86 14.02
CA ALA A 53 7.54 6.71 15.08
C ALA A 53 7.10 5.88 16.30
N GLU A 54 6.43 4.75 16.05
CA GLU A 54 5.99 3.86 17.12
C GLU A 54 7.17 3.25 17.89
N LYS A 55 8.19 2.82 17.15
CA LYS A 55 9.41 2.28 17.78
C LYS A 55 10.09 3.32 18.65
N ASN A 56 10.16 4.56 18.16
CA ASN A 56 10.77 5.64 18.93
C ASN A 56 9.96 5.96 20.18
N ALA A 57 8.63 5.93 20.07
CA ALA A 57 7.75 6.15 21.21
C ALA A 57 7.91 5.05 22.27
N ARG A 58 7.99 3.79 21.84
CA ARG A 58 8.21 2.66 22.75
C ARG A 58 9.56 2.75 23.44
N LYS A 59 10.59 3.15 22.69
CA LYS A 59 11.94 3.30 23.22
C LYS A 59 11.97 4.41 24.27
N ALA A 60 11.32 5.53 24.00
CA ALA A 60 11.24 6.64 24.95
C ALA A 60 10.47 6.22 26.21
N ALA A 61 9.40 5.42 26.08
CA ALA A 61 8.60 4.97 27.20
C ALA A 61 9.34 4.02 28.14
N LYS A 62 10.35 3.31 27.63
CA LYS A 62 11.14 2.37 28.43
C LYS A 62 12.14 3.06 29.35
N ASN A 63 12.40 4.30 29.12
CA ASN A 63 13.32 5.09 29.96
C ASN A 63 12.56 5.77 31.07
#